data_e73dcf3245fd2ccf3e1d057051efd4ab
#
_entry.id   e73dcf3245fd2ccf3e1d057051efd4ab
#
_cell.length_a   1.000
_cell.length_b   1.000
_cell.length_c   1.000
_cell.angle_alpha   90.00
_cell.angle_beta   90.00
_cell.angle_gamma   90.00
#
_symmetry.space_group_name_H-M   'P 1'
#
loop_
_entity.id
_entity.type
_entity.pdbx_description
1 polymer ?
#
loop_
_entity_poly.entity_id
_entity_poly.type
_entity_poly.pdbx_seq_one_letter_code
_entity_poly.pdbx_strand_id
1 'polypeptide(L)'
;VSADVWTSPVTVVSALSLAAWLWLLLARGFFWRTDVTLPARREPAAWPSVCVVVPARDEAAVLPASLPSLLAQDYPGRAEVFLVDDGSTDGTGELAGELARRHGGLTLTVTSPGEPPAGWTGKLWAVRHGIALARAREPEYLLLTDADIAHAPDSLRELVASADGGGFDVVSQMARLRVVSGWERLVVPAFVYFFAQLYPFRWIARRGRTAAAAGGCVLLRAETAERARVPEAIRHAVIDDVALARAVKGAGGRVWLGLAERVDSVRPYPRLGDLWRMVSRSAYAQLRHNPLVLAGTVAGLALVYLVPPLAVVVGAARGETAAALLGGAAWLVMAGTYAPMLRHYRQPLWLAPLLPFTAFLYLLMTVDSAVQHYRGRGAAWKGRTYARPDVVPDEG
;
A
#
# COMPACT_ATOMS: atom_id res chain seq x y z
N VAL A 1 -12.25 41.35 24.99
CA VAL A 1 -12.40 40.31 23.96
C VAL A 1 -13.85 39.91 24.01
N SER A 2 -14.69 40.46 23.06
CA SER A 2 -16.12 40.20 23.01
C SER A 2 -16.41 38.70 22.83
N ALA A 3 -17.49 38.20 23.45
CA ALA A 3 -17.93 36.81 23.35
C ALA A 3 -18.18 36.38 21.88
N ASP A 4 -18.41 37.33 20.98
CA ASP A 4 -18.65 37.12 19.57
C ASP A 4 -17.49 36.53 18.77
N VAL A 5 -16.23 36.63 19.26
CA VAL A 5 -15.03 36.09 18.58
C VAL A 5 -15.07 34.55 18.52
N TRP A 6 -15.66 33.90 19.52
CA TRP A 6 -15.74 32.45 19.60
C TRP A 6 -16.95 31.85 18.88
N THR A 7 -17.89 32.68 18.47
CA THR A 7 -19.12 32.25 17.75
C THR A 7 -19.02 32.39 16.22
N SER A 8 -17.94 32.99 15.72
CA SER A 8 -17.65 33.01 14.28
C SER A 8 -17.59 31.62 13.69
N PRO A 9 -18.32 31.28 12.62
CA PRO A 9 -18.24 30.00 11.95
C PRO A 9 -16.82 29.60 11.55
N VAL A 10 -15.99 30.57 11.16
CA VAL A 10 -14.58 30.31 10.81
C VAL A 10 -13.79 29.85 12.04
N THR A 11 -13.98 30.51 13.18
CA THR A 11 -13.33 30.13 14.43
C THR A 11 -13.75 28.74 14.89
N VAL A 12 -15.05 28.41 14.84
CA VAL A 12 -15.58 27.09 15.21
C VAL A 12 -14.99 25.99 14.32
N VAL A 13 -15.00 26.17 13.01
CA VAL A 13 -14.46 25.18 12.06
C VAL A 13 -12.94 25.01 12.24
N SER A 14 -12.23 26.11 12.54
CA SER A 14 -10.79 26.06 12.84
C SER A 14 -10.49 25.27 14.13
N ALA A 15 -11.31 25.48 15.17
CA ALA A 15 -11.20 24.72 16.42
C ALA A 15 -11.48 23.23 16.23
N LEU A 16 -12.49 22.86 15.42
CA LEU A 16 -12.78 21.47 15.06
C LEU A 16 -11.62 20.84 14.29
N SER A 17 -11.02 21.59 13.36
CA SER A 17 -9.85 21.10 12.60
C SER A 17 -8.65 20.87 13.53
N LEU A 18 -8.36 21.82 14.46
CA LEU A 18 -7.29 21.64 15.44
C LEU A 18 -7.57 20.43 16.36
N ALA A 19 -8.79 20.29 16.85
CA ALA A 19 -9.19 19.14 17.67
C ALA A 19 -8.99 17.81 16.92
N ALA A 20 -9.36 17.76 15.64
CA ALA A 20 -9.11 16.61 14.78
C ALA A 20 -7.61 16.30 14.66
N TRP A 21 -6.76 17.31 14.47
CA TRP A 21 -5.31 17.12 14.41
C TRP A 21 -4.71 16.67 15.73
N LEU A 22 -5.17 17.19 16.86
CA LEU A 22 -4.73 16.72 18.18
C LEU A 22 -5.12 15.27 18.42
N TRP A 23 -6.33 14.87 18.01
CA TRP A 23 -6.75 13.47 18.06
C TRP A 23 -5.90 12.59 17.14
N LEU A 24 -5.63 13.02 15.90
CA LEU A 24 -4.75 12.31 14.96
C LEU A 24 -3.33 12.17 15.50
N LEU A 25 -2.79 13.20 16.11
CA LEU A 25 -1.45 13.23 16.72
C LEU A 25 -1.33 12.24 17.88
N LEU A 26 -2.31 12.23 18.81
CA LEU A 26 -2.20 11.57 20.10
C LEU A 26 -2.92 10.21 20.17
N ALA A 27 -4.05 10.06 19.47
CA ALA A 27 -4.95 8.91 19.63
C ALA A 27 -5.04 8.00 18.42
N ARG A 28 -4.48 8.37 17.26
CA ARG A 28 -4.56 7.56 16.02
C ARG A 28 -3.36 6.60 15.88
N GLY A 29 -2.96 5.91 16.94
CA GLY A 29 -1.93 4.86 16.89
C GLY A 29 -0.53 5.35 16.50
N PHE A 30 -0.27 6.65 16.68
CA PHE A 30 0.99 7.31 16.30
C PHE A 30 1.39 7.00 14.84
N PHE A 31 0.43 7.01 13.93
CA PHE A 31 0.58 6.66 12.51
C PHE A 31 1.67 7.47 11.79
N TRP A 32 1.94 8.67 12.28
CA TRP A 32 2.92 9.61 11.74
C TRP A 32 4.37 9.24 12.05
N ARG A 33 4.61 8.28 12.95
CA ARG A 33 5.95 7.78 13.26
C ARG A 33 6.39 6.76 12.24
N THR A 34 7.66 6.83 11.86
CA THR A 34 8.28 5.96 10.85
C THR A 34 9.21 4.92 11.47
N ASP A 35 8.99 4.57 12.73
CA ASP A 35 9.82 3.66 13.54
C ASP A 35 9.29 2.20 13.55
N VAL A 36 8.21 1.91 12.82
CA VAL A 36 7.72 0.53 12.66
C VAL A 36 8.44 -0.10 11.48
N THR A 37 9.62 -0.65 11.75
CA THR A 37 10.45 -1.42 10.82
C THR A 37 10.53 -2.88 11.29
N LEU A 38 11.13 -3.79 10.50
CA LEU A 38 11.25 -5.20 10.89
C LEU A 38 11.84 -5.34 12.30
N PRO A 39 11.29 -6.23 13.14
CA PRO A 39 11.88 -6.57 14.43
C PRO A 39 13.32 -7.03 14.30
N ALA A 40 14.09 -6.88 15.38
CA ALA A 40 15.46 -7.37 15.41
C ALA A 40 15.51 -8.87 15.06
N ARG A 41 16.39 -9.21 14.13
CA ARG A 41 16.56 -10.57 13.61
C ARG A 41 16.88 -11.54 14.74
N ARG A 42 16.15 -12.64 14.76
CA ARG A 42 16.50 -13.86 15.50
C ARG A 42 16.59 -14.99 14.50
N GLU A 43 17.77 -15.59 14.37
CA GLU A 43 17.93 -16.71 13.45
C GLU A 43 17.10 -17.89 13.92
N PRO A 44 16.30 -18.51 13.02
CA PRO A 44 15.55 -19.72 13.33
C PRO A 44 16.54 -20.89 13.54
N ALA A 45 16.14 -21.89 14.31
CA ALA A 45 16.95 -23.10 14.53
C ALA A 45 17.19 -23.89 13.22
N ALA A 46 16.23 -23.86 12.31
CA ALA A 46 16.32 -24.35 10.94
C ALA A 46 15.65 -23.35 10.01
N TRP A 47 16.25 -23.10 8.85
CA TRP A 47 15.70 -22.15 7.88
C TRP A 47 14.55 -22.80 7.11
N PRO A 48 13.31 -22.25 7.22
CA PRO A 48 12.15 -22.78 6.54
C PRO A 48 12.27 -22.71 5.01
N SER A 49 11.56 -23.59 4.30
CA SER A 49 11.49 -23.51 2.84
C SER A 49 10.55 -22.38 2.39
N VAL A 50 10.93 -21.66 1.31
CA VAL A 50 10.17 -20.53 0.77
C VAL A 50 9.93 -20.70 -0.72
N CYS A 51 8.69 -20.52 -1.16
CA CYS A 51 8.37 -20.31 -2.56
C CYS A 51 7.97 -18.85 -2.79
N VAL A 52 8.64 -18.20 -3.74
CA VAL A 52 8.36 -16.81 -4.13
C VAL A 52 7.42 -16.82 -5.33
N VAL A 53 6.33 -16.06 -5.26
CA VAL A 53 5.36 -15.92 -6.36
C VAL A 53 5.35 -14.47 -6.83
N VAL A 54 5.66 -14.28 -8.11
CA VAL A 54 5.76 -12.97 -8.78
C VAL A 54 4.74 -12.92 -9.89
N PRO A 55 3.54 -12.32 -9.69
CA PRO A 55 2.62 -12.06 -10.79
C PRO A 55 3.19 -10.95 -11.67
N ALA A 56 3.25 -11.16 -12.97
CA ALA A 56 3.77 -10.21 -13.94
C ALA A 56 2.82 -10.02 -15.11
N ARG A 57 2.67 -8.79 -15.59
CA ARG A 57 2.01 -8.45 -16.84
C ARG A 57 2.56 -7.15 -17.39
N ASP A 58 3.14 -7.19 -18.59
CA ASP A 58 3.78 -6.05 -19.25
C ASP A 58 4.77 -5.33 -18.30
N GLU A 59 5.77 -6.09 -17.80
CA GLU A 59 6.77 -5.65 -16.82
C GLU A 59 8.20 -5.65 -17.37
N ALA A 60 8.40 -5.85 -18.69
CA ALA A 60 9.73 -5.90 -19.31
C ALA A 60 10.60 -4.67 -19.00
N ALA A 61 9.99 -3.48 -18.83
CA ALA A 61 10.71 -2.26 -18.51
C ALA A 61 11.32 -2.21 -17.11
N VAL A 62 10.77 -2.95 -16.14
CA VAL A 62 11.20 -2.92 -14.72
C VAL A 62 11.96 -4.17 -14.30
N LEU A 63 11.71 -5.31 -14.93
CA LEU A 63 12.34 -6.59 -14.59
C LEU A 63 13.87 -6.56 -14.54
N PRO A 64 14.60 -5.85 -15.44
CA PRO A 64 16.06 -5.79 -15.36
C PRO A 64 16.60 -5.18 -14.06
N ALA A 65 15.82 -4.33 -13.39
CA ALA A 65 16.20 -3.70 -12.13
C ALA A 65 15.71 -4.47 -10.89
N SER A 66 14.67 -5.29 -11.02
CA SER A 66 14.05 -6.00 -9.89
C SER A 66 14.41 -7.48 -9.82
N LEU A 67 14.18 -8.24 -10.89
CA LEU A 67 14.31 -9.70 -10.88
C LEU A 67 15.70 -10.21 -10.49
N PRO A 68 16.83 -9.64 -11.00
CA PRO A 68 18.15 -10.07 -10.57
C PRO A 68 18.38 -9.96 -9.05
N SER A 69 17.84 -8.91 -8.42
CA SER A 69 17.94 -8.70 -6.98
C SER A 69 17.19 -9.77 -6.17
N LEU A 70 16.07 -10.25 -6.70
CA LEU A 70 15.28 -11.31 -6.11
C LEU A 70 15.98 -12.69 -6.27
N LEU A 71 16.59 -12.94 -7.44
CA LEU A 71 17.33 -14.18 -7.68
C LEU A 71 18.63 -14.27 -6.85
N ALA A 72 19.22 -13.11 -6.53
CA ALA A 72 20.48 -13.02 -5.77
C ALA A 72 20.28 -13.01 -4.24
N GLN A 73 19.14 -13.52 -3.73
CA GLN A 73 18.92 -13.54 -2.27
C GLN A 73 19.89 -14.45 -1.55
N ASP A 74 20.53 -13.92 -0.50
CA ASP A 74 21.31 -14.68 0.47
C ASP A 74 20.37 -15.34 1.48
N TYR A 75 19.83 -16.50 1.10
CA TYR A 75 18.92 -17.26 1.95
C TYR A 75 19.48 -18.66 2.26
N PRO A 76 19.69 -19.03 3.54
CA PRO A 76 20.30 -20.29 3.90
C PRO A 76 19.41 -21.52 3.70
N GLY A 77 18.09 -21.32 3.65
CA GLY A 77 17.10 -22.37 3.41
C GLY A 77 16.85 -22.60 1.92
N ARG A 78 15.98 -23.57 1.61
CA ARG A 78 15.53 -23.79 0.24
C ARG A 78 14.59 -22.67 -0.21
N ALA A 79 14.87 -22.03 -1.35
CA ALA A 79 14.01 -21.04 -1.94
C ALA A 79 13.94 -21.20 -3.47
N GLU A 80 12.75 -21.03 -4.04
CA GLU A 80 12.47 -21.10 -5.48
C GLU A 80 11.55 -19.95 -5.88
N VAL A 81 11.65 -19.46 -7.11
CA VAL A 81 10.86 -18.33 -7.66
C VAL A 81 9.96 -18.81 -8.79
N PHE A 82 8.69 -18.48 -8.71
CA PHE A 82 7.68 -18.68 -9.75
C PHE A 82 7.25 -17.32 -10.28
N LEU A 83 7.68 -16.96 -11.49
CA LEU A 83 7.17 -15.78 -12.19
C LEU A 83 5.98 -16.23 -13.05
N VAL A 84 4.83 -15.64 -12.77
CA VAL A 84 3.57 -15.98 -13.45
C VAL A 84 3.21 -14.85 -14.39
N ASP A 85 3.45 -15.07 -15.68
CA ASP A 85 3.17 -14.13 -16.76
C ASP A 85 1.70 -14.21 -17.18
N ASP A 86 0.90 -13.20 -16.83
CA ASP A 86 -0.51 -13.08 -17.15
C ASP A 86 -0.74 -12.58 -18.59
N GLY A 87 -0.13 -13.23 -19.57
CA GLY A 87 -0.28 -12.92 -20.97
C GLY A 87 0.28 -11.55 -21.36
N SER A 88 1.53 -11.29 -21.00
CA SER A 88 2.25 -10.09 -21.43
C SER A 88 2.42 -10.04 -22.95
N THR A 89 2.48 -8.82 -23.49
CA THR A 89 2.68 -8.55 -24.92
C THR A 89 4.03 -7.85 -25.20
N ASP A 90 4.80 -7.57 -24.16
CA ASP A 90 6.05 -6.81 -24.22
C ASP A 90 7.33 -7.66 -24.08
N GLY A 91 7.18 -9.01 -24.10
CA GLY A 91 8.31 -9.93 -23.92
C GLY A 91 8.74 -10.16 -22.46
N THR A 92 7.87 -9.87 -21.51
CA THR A 92 8.15 -10.04 -20.05
C THR A 92 8.63 -11.45 -19.71
N GLY A 93 7.95 -12.50 -20.19
CA GLY A 93 8.25 -13.89 -19.85
C GLY A 93 9.61 -14.34 -20.40
N GLU A 94 9.89 -14.04 -21.68
CA GLU A 94 11.16 -14.35 -22.34
C GLU A 94 12.33 -13.64 -21.65
N LEU A 95 12.16 -12.35 -21.35
CA LEU A 95 13.15 -11.53 -20.66
C LEU A 95 13.44 -12.08 -19.25
N ALA A 96 12.42 -12.53 -18.51
CA ALA A 96 12.61 -13.13 -17.21
C ALA A 96 13.50 -14.39 -17.28
N GLY A 97 13.25 -15.28 -18.26
CA GLY A 97 14.07 -16.45 -18.48
C GLY A 97 15.52 -16.12 -18.90
N GLU A 98 15.71 -15.07 -19.69
CA GLU A 98 17.04 -14.59 -20.09
C GLU A 98 17.81 -14.02 -18.87
N LEU A 99 17.17 -13.20 -18.05
CA LEU A 99 17.77 -12.64 -16.84
C LEU A 99 18.19 -13.74 -15.86
N ALA A 100 17.37 -14.80 -15.68
CA ALA A 100 17.71 -15.92 -14.82
C ALA A 100 18.94 -16.69 -15.32
N ARG A 101 19.04 -16.96 -16.63
CA ARG A 101 20.22 -17.61 -17.22
C ARG A 101 21.49 -16.78 -17.07
N ARG A 102 21.36 -15.45 -17.15
CA ARG A 102 22.50 -14.51 -17.07
C ARG A 102 23.01 -14.32 -15.65
N HIS A 103 22.11 -14.19 -14.69
CA HIS A 103 22.48 -13.83 -13.30
C HIS A 103 22.65 -15.05 -12.38
N GLY A 104 21.97 -16.17 -12.68
CA GLY A 104 21.94 -17.33 -11.78
C GLY A 104 21.20 -17.04 -10.46
N GLY A 105 21.56 -17.76 -9.39
CA GLY A 105 20.98 -17.61 -8.06
C GLY A 105 19.82 -18.56 -7.80
N LEU A 106 18.73 -18.08 -7.21
CA LEU A 106 17.54 -18.90 -6.95
C LEU A 106 16.93 -19.40 -8.26
N THR A 107 16.47 -20.66 -8.23
CA THR A 107 15.81 -21.28 -9.41
C THR A 107 14.56 -20.50 -9.78
N LEU A 108 14.46 -20.08 -11.05
CA LEU A 108 13.28 -19.42 -11.61
C LEU A 108 12.49 -20.38 -12.50
N THR A 109 11.20 -20.49 -12.24
CA THR A 109 10.22 -21.07 -13.16
C THR A 109 9.34 -19.96 -13.72
N VAL A 110 9.32 -19.79 -15.04
CA VAL A 110 8.40 -18.87 -15.74
C VAL A 110 7.22 -19.69 -16.26
N THR A 111 6.01 -19.23 -16.00
CA THR A 111 4.77 -19.92 -16.36
C THR A 111 3.67 -18.93 -16.69
N SER A 112 2.59 -19.41 -17.34
CA SER A 112 1.40 -18.59 -17.62
C SER A 112 0.14 -19.31 -17.13
N PRO A 113 -0.82 -18.58 -16.50
CA PRO A 113 -2.03 -19.17 -15.94
C PRO A 113 -3.16 -19.32 -16.97
N GLY A 114 -2.97 -18.82 -18.19
CA GLY A 114 -4.04 -18.64 -19.16
C GLY A 114 -5.02 -17.54 -18.78
N GLU A 115 -6.16 -17.44 -19.50
CA GLU A 115 -7.16 -16.42 -19.23
C GLU A 115 -7.86 -16.62 -17.88
N PRO A 116 -8.06 -15.55 -17.08
CA PRO A 116 -8.77 -15.66 -15.82
C PRO A 116 -10.26 -15.98 -16.05
N PRO A 117 -10.81 -16.94 -15.31
CA PRO A 117 -12.24 -17.22 -15.35
C PRO A 117 -13.06 -16.06 -14.74
N ALA A 118 -14.36 -16.05 -15.00
CA ALA A 118 -15.27 -15.06 -14.45
C ALA A 118 -15.12 -14.94 -12.92
N GLY A 119 -15.16 -13.72 -12.40
CA GLY A 119 -15.04 -13.43 -10.98
C GLY A 119 -13.60 -13.40 -10.43
N TRP A 120 -12.58 -13.58 -11.27
CA TRP A 120 -11.18 -13.40 -10.87
C TRP A 120 -10.59 -12.11 -11.44
N THR A 121 -9.78 -11.43 -10.64
CA THR A 121 -8.88 -10.40 -11.20
C THR A 121 -7.66 -11.07 -11.82
N GLY A 122 -7.09 -10.51 -12.89
CA GLY A 122 -5.92 -11.09 -13.56
C GLY A 122 -4.75 -11.30 -12.60
N LYS A 123 -4.44 -10.32 -11.76
CA LYS A 123 -3.38 -10.45 -10.75
C LYS A 123 -3.62 -11.63 -9.79
N LEU A 124 -4.83 -11.73 -9.24
CA LEU A 124 -5.13 -12.80 -8.28
C LEU A 124 -5.23 -14.18 -8.94
N TRP A 125 -5.60 -14.24 -10.22
CA TRP A 125 -5.53 -15.47 -11.00
C TRP A 125 -4.08 -15.93 -11.19
N ALA A 126 -3.18 -15.01 -11.52
CA ALA A 126 -1.74 -15.30 -11.60
C ALA A 126 -1.18 -15.75 -10.23
N VAL A 127 -1.53 -15.05 -9.15
CA VAL A 127 -1.13 -15.43 -7.78
C VAL A 127 -1.63 -16.83 -7.44
N ARG A 128 -2.90 -17.17 -7.76
CA ARG A 128 -3.46 -18.50 -7.54
C ARG A 128 -2.68 -19.58 -8.26
N HIS A 129 -2.35 -19.34 -9.53
CA HIS A 129 -1.55 -20.29 -10.31
C HIS A 129 -0.17 -20.52 -9.71
N GLY A 130 0.53 -19.44 -9.33
CA GLY A 130 1.83 -19.52 -8.68
C GLY A 130 1.78 -20.25 -7.33
N ILE A 131 0.76 -19.98 -6.50
CA ILE A 131 0.57 -20.69 -5.22
C ILE A 131 0.27 -22.17 -5.47
N ALA A 132 -0.51 -22.53 -6.49
CA ALA A 132 -0.78 -23.94 -6.81
C ALA A 132 0.50 -24.70 -7.19
N LEU A 133 1.40 -24.09 -7.97
CA LEU A 133 2.72 -24.67 -8.29
C LEU A 133 3.63 -24.74 -7.06
N ALA A 134 3.62 -23.70 -6.25
CA ALA A 134 4.40 -23.64 -5.01
C ALA A 134 4.00 -24.75 -4.04
N ARG A 135 2.72 -25.06 -3.90
CA ARG A 135 2.21 -26.14 -3.02
C ARG A 135 2.83 -27.50 -3.31
N ALA A 136 3.13 -27.80 -4.58
CA ALA A 136 3.80 -29.04 -4.95
C ALA A 136 5.25 -29.14 -4.42
N ARG A 137 5.82 -28.06 -3.90
CA ARG A 137 7.13 -27.97 -3.25
C ARG A 137 7.04 -28.04 -1.72
N GLU A 138 5.83 -28.07 -1.17
CA GLU A 138 5.55 -28.09 0.28
C GLU A 138 6.32 -27.00 1.05
N PRO A 139 6.21 -25.71 0.65
CA PRO A 139 6.93 -24.64 1.33
C PRO A 139 6.30 -24.34 2.69
N GLU A 140 7.12 -23.92 3.65
CA GLU A 140 6.62 -23.39 4.91
C GLU A 140 6.12 -21.95 4.77
N TYR A 141 6.74 -21.18 3.85
CA TYR A 141 6.32 -19.80 3.56
C TYR A 141 6.16 -19.56 2.06
N LEU A 142 5.23 -18.68 1.75
CA LEU A 142 5.04 -18.07 0.45
C LEU A 142 5.47 -16.61 0.53
N LEU A 143 6.35 -16.15 -0.34
CA LEU A 143 6.61 -14.71 -0.53
C LEU A 143 5.86 -14.25 -1.77
N LEU A 144 4.83 -13.44 -1.57
CA LEU A 144 4.13 -12.75 -2.66
C LEU A 144 4.80 -11.40 -2.87
N THR A 145 5.35 -11.13 -4.05
CA THR A 145 6.03 -9.88 -4.36
C THR A 145 5.72 -9.41 -5.78
N ASP A 146 5.54 -8.10 -5.95
CA ASP A 146 5.26 -7.55 -7.28
C ASP A 146 6.54 -7.53 -8.15
N ALA A 147 6.37 -7.60 -9.47
CA ALA A 147 7.47 -7.71 -10.42
C ALA A 147 8.39 -6.47 -10.47
N ASP A 148 7.93 -5.33 -9.95
CA ASP A 148 8.71 -4.08 -9.88
C ASP A 148 9.41 -3.86 -8.54
N ILE A 149 9.52 -4.90 -7.72
CA ILE A 149 10.15 -4.81 -6.40
C ILE A 149 11.58 -5.35 -6.44
N ALA A 150 12.52 -4.49 -6.06
CA ALA A 150 13.90 -4.85 -5.83
C ALA A 150 14.12 -5.16 -4.34
N HIS A 151 14.84 -6.23 -4.06
CA HIS A 151 15.11 -6.75 -2.72
C HIS A 151 16.60 -6.60 -2.38
N ALA A 152 16.94 -6.11 -1.19
CA ALA A 152 18.33 -6.20 -0.70
C ALA A 152 18.72 -7.68 -0.56
N PRO A 153 20.03 -8.03 -0.66
CA PRO A 153 20.48 -9.42 -0.70
C PRO A 153 20.01 -10.27 0.50
N ASP A 154 19.84 -9.68 1.66
CA ASP A 154 19.42 -10.32 2.91
C ASP A 154 17.90 -10.15 3.23
N SER A 155 17.12 -9.56 2.33
CA SER A 155 15.71 -9.24 2.55
C SER A 155 14.87 -10.46 2.90
N LEU A 156 15.01 -11.56 2.16
CA LEU A 156 14.26 -12.78 2.41
C LEU A 156 14.61 -13.38 3.78
N ARG A 157 15.90 -13.36 4.15
CA ARG A 157 16.41 -13.82 5.45
C ARG A 157 15.79 -13.03 6.61
N GLU A 158 15.75 -11.70 6.48
CA GLU A 158 15.17 -10.81 7.49
C GLU A 158 13.64 -11.00 7.64
N LEU A 159 12.92 -11.18 6.52
CA LEU A 159 11.49 -11.44 6.52
C LEU A 159 11.15 -12.75 7.25
N VAL A 160 11.84 -13.85 6.90
CA VAL A 160 11.60 -15.16 7.51
C VAL A 160 11.97 -15.17 8.99
N ALA A 161 13.14 -14.61 9.35
CA ALA A 161 13.54 -14.51 10.76
C ALA A 161 12.56 -13.68 11.59
N SER A 162 11.98 -12.61 11.01
CA SER A 162 10.98 -11.79 11.67
C SER A 162 9.63 -12.51 11.82
N ALA A 163 9.23 -13.30 10.82
CA ALA A 163 7.99 -14.07 10.87
C ALA A 163 8.08 -15.20 11.91
N ASP A 164 9.16 -15.96 11.88
CA ASP A 164 9.38 -17.09 12.80
C ASP A 164 9.57 -16.59 14.23
N GLY A 165 10.53 -15.70 14.46
CA GLY A 165 10.87 -15.17 15.79
C GLY A 165 9.73 -14.34 16.42
N GLY A 166 8.87 -13.69 15.61
CA GLY A 166 7.70 -12.94 16.04
C GLY A 166 6.43 -13.77 16.14
N GLY A 167 6.42 -15.00 15.63
CA GLY A 167 5.24 -15.87 15.52
C GLY A 167 4.15 -15.21 14.67
N PHE A 168 4.54 -14.54 13.58
CA PHE A 168 3.60 -13.93 12.63
C PHE A 168 3.29 -14.89 11.48
N ASP A 169 2.03 -14.92 11.08
CA ASP A 169 1.58 -15.66 9.90
C ASP A 169 1.78 -14.84 8.62
N VAL A 170 1.68 -13.52 8.73
CA VAL A 170 1.99 -12.57 7.67
C VAL A 170 2.97 -11.53 8.17
N VAL A 171 4.07 -11.36 7.43
CA VAL A 171 4.98 -10.22 7.55
C VAL A 171 5.00 -9.48 6.23
N SER A 172 4.50 -8.25 6.25
CA SER A 172 4.46 -7.41 5.05
C SER A 172 5.31 -6.16 5.23
N GLN A 173 5.94 -5.72 4.17
CA GLN A 173 6.71 -4.48 4.15
C GLN A 173 6.14 -3.52 3.12
N MET A 174 5.84 -2.29 3.57
CA MET A 174 5.57 -1.17 2.67
C MET A 174 6.85 -0.82 1.93
N ALA A 175 7.00 -1.34 0.71
CA ALA A 175 8.17 -1.07 -0.13
C ALA A 175 8.40 0.44 -0.26
N ARG A 176 9.65 0.87 -0.21
CA ARG A 176 9.98 2.26 -0.42
C ARG A 176 9.82 2.59 -1.90
N LEU A 177 8.79 3.34 -2.22
CA LEU A 177 8.50 3.75 -3.59
C LEU A 177 9.57 4.72 -4.09
N ARG A 178 9.84 4.67 -5.39
CA ARG A 178 10.80 5.55 -6.05
C ARG A 178 10.36 7.02 -5.94
N VAL A 179 11.30 7.92 -5.62
CA VAL A 179 11.06 9.36 -5.46
C VAL A 179 12.20 10.14 -6.13
N VAL A 180 12.02 10.53 -7.39
CA VAL A 180 13.02 11.26 -8.19
C VAL A 180 12.43 12.52 -8.80
N SER A 181 11.29 12.43 -9.49
CA SER A 181 10.63 13.59 -10.12
C SER A 181 9.99 14.52 -9.07
N GLY A 182 9.70 15.76 -9.46
CA GLY A 182 9.01 16.73 -8.58
C GLY A 182 7.64 16.21 -8.10
N TRP A 183 6.89 15.55 -8.99
CA TRP A 183 5.60 14.97 -8.65
C TRP A 183 5.72 13.78 -7.71
N GLU A 184 6.71 12.90 -7.93
CA GLU A 184 6.99 11.81 -7.00
C GLU A 184 7.35 12.35 -5.60
N ARG A 185 8.20 13.39 -5.51
CA ARG A 185 8.59 14.01 -4.22
C ARG A 185 7.39 14.58 -3.44
N LEU A 186 6.40 15.11 -4.15
CA LEU A 186 5.21 15.68 -3.55
C LEU A 186 4.19 14.61 -3.13
N VAL A 187 3.91 13.65 -4.03
CA VAL A 187 2.76 12.75 -3.89
C VAL A 187 3.12 11.45 -3.20
N VAL A 188 4.29 10.86 -3.48
CA VAL A 188 4.63 9.50 -2.99
C VAL A 188 4.79 9.44 -1.47
N PRO A 189 5.53 10.33 -0.78
CA PRO A 189 5.60 10.29 0.68
C PRO A 189 4.23 10.49 1.33
N ALA A 190 3.37 11.34 0.72
CA ALA A 190 2.02 11.56 1.21
C ALA A 190 1.13 10.32 1.00
N PHE A 191 1.32 9.55 -0.07
CA PHE A 191 0.62 8.27 -0.27
C PHE A 191 0.85 7.32 0.90
N VAL A 192 2.09 7.09 1.28
CA VAL A 192 2.43 6.20 2.40
C VAL A 192 1.97 6.78 3.74
N TYR A 193 2.04 8.09 3.91
CA TYR A 193 1.52 8.78 5.11
C TYR A 193 0.00 8.62 5.26
N PHE A 194 -0.78 8.78 4.18
CA PHE A 194 -2.23 8.56 4.19
C PHE A 194 -2.59 7.09 4.39
N PHE A 195 -1.80 6.17 3.82
CA PHE A 195 -1.97 4.74 4.07
C PHE A 195 -1.75 4.41 5.56
N ALA A 196 -0.68 4.94 6.18
CA ALA A 196 -0.42 4.75 7.60
C ALA A 196 -1.51 5.41 8.49
N GLN A 197 -2.11 6.52 8.05
CA GLN A 197 -3.24 7.14 8.75
C GLN A 197 -4.50 6.29 8.68
N LEU A 198 -4.79 5.66 7.54
CA LEU A 198 -5.91 4.73 7.36
C LEU A 198 -5.68 3.45 8.17
N TYR A 199 -4.48 2.90 8.11
CA TYR A 199 -4.06 1.64 8.71
C TYR A 199 -2.85 1.85 9.63
N PRO A 200 -3.02 2.38 10.85
CA PRO A 200 -1.89 2.58 11.76
C PRO A 200 -1.12 1.28 11.98
N PHE A 201 0.14 1.23 11.57
CA PHE A 201 0.95 0.00 11.56
C PHE A 201 1.01 -0.66 12.92
N ARG A 202 1.11 0.14 14.00
CA ARG A 202 1.11 -0.35 15.39
C ARG A 202 -0.19 -1.07 15.79
N TRP A 203 -1.31 -0.81 15.12
CA TRP A 203 -2.58 -1.48 15.39
C TRP A 203 -2.71 -2.78 14.61
N ILE A 204 -2.00 -2.94 13.49
CA ILE A 204 -2.09 -4.14 12.66
C ILE A 204 -1.56 -5.36 13.41
N ALA A 205 -0.44 -5.23 14.12
CA ALA A 205 0.15 -6.34 14.89
C ALA A 205 -0.69 -6.73 16.14
N ARG A 206 -1.63 -5.89 16.57
CA ARG A 206 -2.47 -6.17 17.74
C ARG A 206 -3.66 -7.07 17.37
N ARG A 207 -4.19 -7.77 18.39
CA ARG A 207 -5.50 -8.41 18.26
C ARG A 207 -6.56 -7.32 18.07
N GLY A 208 -7.26 -7.33 16.96
CA GLY A 208 -8.26 -6.31 16.63
C GLY A 208 -8.64 -6.33 15.14
N ARG A 209 -9.57 -5.43 14.75
CA ARG A 209 -10.15 -5.40 13.39
C ARG A 209 -9.28 -4.70 12.36
N THR A 210 -8.24 -3.96 12.78
CA THR A 210 -7.33 -3.28 11.84
C THR A 210 -6.45 -4.31 11.17
N ALA A 211 -6.58 -4.45 9.86
CA ALA A 211 -5.80 -5.36 9.03
C ALA A 211 -5.43 -4.68 7.71
N ALA A 212 -4.16 -4.72 7.38
CA ALA A 212 -3.62 -4.30 6.08
C ALA A 212 -2.28 -5.01 5.84
N ALA A 213 -1.94 -5.15 4.59
CA ALA A 213 -0.62 -5.50 4.08
C ALA A 213 -0.28 -4.55 2.94
N ALA A 214 0.94 -4.59 2.44
CA ALA A 214 1.39 -3.86 1.26
C ALA A 214 1.82 -4.88 0.20
N GLY A 215 1.09 -4.92 -0.91
CA GLY A 215 1.16 -5.99 -1.92
C GLY A 215 2.53 -6.21 -2.56
N GLY A 216 3.40 -5.19 -2.52
CA GLY A 216 4.75 -5.29 -3.06
C GLY A 216 5.64 -6.32 -2.35
N CYS A 217 5.41 -6.60 -1.05
CA CYS A 217 6.19 -7.58 -0.30
C CYS A 217 5.38 -8.16 0.85
N VAL A 218 4.93 -9.42 0.71
CA VAL A 218 4.10 -10.14 1.69
C VAL A 218 4.63 -11.55 1.87
N LEU A 219 5.30 -11.81 2.98
CA LEU A 219 5.63 -13.16 3.42
C LEU A 219 4.43 -13.74 4.17
N LEU A 220 3.96 -14.91 3.77
CA LEU A 220 2.76 -15.56 4.28
C LEU A 220 3.06 -17.02 4.61
N ARG A 221 2.72 -17.47 5.82
CA ARG A 221 2.83 -18.90 6.20
C ARG A 221 1.88 -19.73 5.32
N ALA A 222 2.39 -20.79 4.69
CA ALA A 222 1.63 -21.59 3.72
C ALA A 222 0.38 -22.24 4.33
N GLU A 223 0.50 -22.82 5.53
CA GLU A 223 -0.63 -23.38 6.28
C GLU A 223 -1.73 -22.32 6.55
N THR A 224 -1.32 -21.09 6.89
CA THR A 224 -2.28 -20.01 7.13
C THR A 224 -2.93 -19.53 5.84
N ALA A 225 -2.22 -19.54 4.70
CA ALA A 225 -2.79 -19.27 3.39
C ALA A 225 -3.93 -20.24 3.07
N GLU A 226 -3.75 -21.53 3.36
CA GLU A 226 -4.78 -22.57 3.16
C GLU A 226 -5.96 -22.36 4.09
N ARG A 227 -5.72 -22.19 5.39
CA ARG A 227 -6.75 -21.95 6.40
C ARG A 227 -7.58 -20.69 6.08
N ALA A 228 -6.95 -19.63 5.60
CA ALA A 228 -7.60 -18.38 5.18
C ALA A 228 -8.18 -18.45 3.75
N ARG A 229 -8.00 -19.58 3.04
CA ARG A 229 -8.43 -19.79 1.65
C ARG A 229 -7.95 -18.69 0.71
N VAL A 230 -6.67 -18.28 0.87
CA VAL A 230 -6.05 -17.29 -0.02
C VAL A 230 -5.44 -18.04 -1.22
N PRO A 231 -5.68 -17.55 -2.47
CA PRO A 231 -6.34 -16.29 -2.84
C PRO A 231 -7.85 -16.40 -3.15
N GLU A 232 -8.47 -17.58 -3.07
CA GLU A 232 -9.87 -17.82 -3.47
C GLU A 232 -10.86 -16.90 -2.72
N ALA A 233 -10.65 -16.69 -1.42
CA ALA A 233 -11.50 -15.83 -0.58
C ALA A 233 -11.46 -14.35 -0.99
N ILE A 234 -10.48 -13.94 -1.78
CA ILE A 234 -10.25 -12.54 -2.19
C ILE A 234 -10.22 -12.36 -3.71
N ARG A 235 -10.63 -13.38 -4.47
CA ARG A 235 -10.48 -13.49 -5.94
C ARG A 235 -10.91 -12.25 -6.75
N HIS A 236 -11.87 -11.50 -6.25
CA HIS A 236 -12.44 -10.30 -6.88
C HIS A 236 -11.91 -8.99 -6.28
N ALA A 237 -10.98 -9.07 -5.31
CA ALA A 237 -10.53 -7.88 -4.60
C ALA A 237 -9.68 -6.97 -5.50
N VAL A 238 -10.03 -5.67 -5.53
CA VAL A 238 -9.25 -4.62 -6.19
C VAL A 238 -8.05 -4.22 -5.33
N ILE A 239 -8.20 -4.26 -4.00
CA ILE A 239 -7.16 -4.00 -3.00
C ILE A 239 -6.86 -5.34 -2.35
N ASP A 240 -6.09 -6.14 -3.07
CA ASP A 240 -5.79 -7.54 -2.76
C ASP A 240 -5.01 -7.72 -1.46
N ASP A 241 -4.06 -6.86 -1.18
CA ASP A 241 -3.21 -6.88 0.00
C ASP A 241 -3.98 -6.63 1.32
N VAL A 242 -4.86 -5.64 1.33
CA VAL A 242 -5.74 -5.37 2.48
C VAL A 242 -6.75 -6.50 2.66
N ALA A 243 -7.29 -7.05 1.57
CA ALA A 243 -8.21 -8.17 1.60
C ALA A 243 -7.53 -9.45 2.13
N LEU A 244 -6.29 -9.74 1.68
CA LEU A 244 -5.45 -10.83 2.18
C LEU A 244 -5.23 -10.72 3.70
N ALA A 245 -4.81 -9.55 4.18
CA ALA A 245 -4.57 -9.32 5.60
C ALA A 245 -5.85 -9.52 6.43
N ARG A 246 -7.01 -9.12 5.91
CA ARG A 246 -8.32 -9.33 6.56
C ARG A 246 -8.69 -10.82 6.59
N ALA A 247 -8.51 -11.55 5.48
CA ALA A 247 -8.78 -12.98 5.40
C ALA A 247 -7.92 -13.76 6.40
N VAL A 248 -6.62 -13.47 6.47
CA VAL A 248 -5.70 -14.09 7.42
C VAL A 248 -6.10 -13.80 8.87
N LYS A 249 -6.40 -12.54 9.23
CA LYS A 249 -6.86 -12.21 10.57
C LYS A 249 -8.21 -12.87 10.91
N GLY A 250 -9.12 -12.93 9.94
CA GLY A 250 -10.41 -13.63 10.10
C GLY A 250 -10.23 -15.12 10.38
N ALA A 251 -9.20 -15.74 9.84
CA ALA A 251 -8.81 -17.13 10.10
C ALA A 251 -7.96 -17.30 11.38
N GLY A 252 -7.84 -16.27 12.22
CA GLY A 252 -7.11 -16.31 13.50
C GLY A 252 -5.59 -16.06 13.35
N GLY A 253 -5.09 -15.76 12.16
CA GLY A 253 -3.69 -15.49 11.91
C GLY A 253 -3.22 -14.13 12.43
N ARG A 254 -1.91 -14.02 12.67
CA ARG A 254 -1.23 -12.81 13.14
C ARG A 254 -0.56 -12.10 11.97
N VAL A 255 -0.90 -10.81 11.80
CA VAL A 255 -0.38 -9.96 10.70
C VAL A 255 0.50 -8.87 11.27
N TRP A 256 1.65 -8.65 10.65
CA TRP A 256 2.53 -7.53 10.90
C TRP A 256 2.75 -6.74 9.59
N LEU A 257 2.78 -5.41 9.69
CA LEU A 257 3.12 -4.51 8.59
C LEU A 257 4.00 -3.39 9.12
N GLY A 258 5.05 -3.05 8.38
CA GLY A 258 5.92 -1.92 8.67
C GLY A 258 6.56 -1.33 7.42
N LEU A 259 7.32 -0.24 7.61
CA LEU A 259 8.08 0.41 6.54
C LEU A 259 9.28 -0.45 6.15
N ALA A 260 9.53 -0.54 4.84
CA ALA A 260 10.67 -1.28 4.32
C ALA A 260 11.96 -0.43 4.40
N GLU A 261 13.03 -1.11 4.75
CA GLU A 261 14.42 -0.61 4.66
C GLU A 261 15.23 -1.35 3.60
N ARG A 262 14.73 -2.53 3.16
CA ARG A 262 15.43 -3.51 2.31
C ARG A 262 14.65 -3.90 1.06
N VAL A 263 13.55 -3.19 0.79
CA VAL A 263 12.63 -3.48 -0.31
C VAL A 263 12.22 -2.17 -0.97
N ASP A 264 12.55 -2.01 -2.23
CA ASP A 264 12.32 -0.78 -3.00
C ASP A 264 11.48 -1.09 -4.24
N SER A 265 10.46 -0.26 -4.55
CA SER A 265 9.82 -0.28 -5.86
C SER A 265 10.64 0.52 -6.86
N VAL A 266 11.00 -0.11 -7.97
CA VAL A 266 11.78 0.51 -9.05
C VAL A 266 10.91 1.22 -10.08
N ARG A 267 9.59 1.11 -9.97
CA ARG A 267 8.64 1.69 -10.92
C ARG A 267 8.66 3.22 -10.89
N PRO A 268 8.90 3.90 -12.02
CA PRO A 268 8.83 5.35 -12.10
C PRO A 268 7.39 5.84 -12.28
N TYR A 269 7.10 7.00 -11.68
CA TYR A 269 5.87 7.78 -11.89
C TYR A 269 6.22 9.23 -12.23
N PRO A 270 6.84 9.50 -13.39
CA PRO A 270 7.43 10.81 -13.68
C PRO A 270 6.41 11.93 -13.84
N ARG A 271 5.17 11.63 -14.20
CA ARG A 271 4.10 12.59 -14.45
C ARG A 271 3.01 12.49 -13.40
N LEU A 272 2.34 13.63 -13.13
CA LEU A 272 1.16 13.64 -12.25
C LEU A 272 0.08 12.66 -12.71
N GLY A 273 -0.15 12.52 -14.02
CA GLY A 273 -1.13 11.58 -14.57
C GLY A 273 -0.84 10.11 -14.24
N ASP A 274 0.42 9.73 -14.06
CA ASP A 274 0.80 8.36 -13.67
C ASP A 274 0.43 8.10 -12.21
N LEU A 275 0.75 9.04 -11.32
CA LEU A 275 0.36 9.02 -9.91
C LEU A 275 -1.15 9.10 -9.73
N TRP A 276 -1.82 9.93 -10.57
CA TRP A 276 -3.27 10.04 -10.58
C TRP A 276 -3.93 8.69 -10.86
N ARG A 277 -3.49 7.99 -11.91
CA ARG A 277 -3.99 6.65 -12.24
C ARG A 277 -3.69 5.63 -11.14
N MET A 278 -2.51 5.70 -10.55
CA MET A 278 -2.12 4.81 -9.43
C MET A 278 -3.10 4.95 -8.25
N VAL A 279 -3.45 6.18 -7.86
CA VAL A 279 -4.36 6.44 -6.73
C VAL A 279 -5.82 6.20 -7.12
N SER A 280 -6.29 6.78 -8.25
CA SER A 280 -7.70 6.70 -8.64
C SER A 280 -8.17 5.29 -8.96
N ARG A 281 -7.26 4.37 -9.32
CA ARG A 281 -7.57 2.96 -9.57
C ARG A 281 -8.28 2.28 -8.38
N SER A 282 -7.91 2.63 -7.14
CA SER A 282 -8.37 1.93 -5.94
C SER A 282 -9.06 2.82 -4.90
N ALA A 283 -9.02 4.14 -5.06
CA ALA A 283 -9.51 5.07 -4.03
C ALA A 283 -11.00 4.88 -3.70
N TYR A 284 -11.86 4.71 -4.71
CA TYR A 284 -13.29 4.49 -4.46
C TYR A 284 -13.61 3.07 -4.00
N ALA A 285 -12.83 2.07 -4.43
CA ALA A 285 -12.90 0.71 -3.89
C ALA A 285 -12.57 0.66 -2.38
N GLN A 286 -11.61 1.48 -1.92
CA GLN A 286 -11.32 1.66 -0.50
C GLN A 286 -12.52 2.15 0.29
N LEU A 287 -13.41 2.93 -0.32
CA LEU A 287 -14.66 3.43 0.26
C LEU A 287 -15.85 2.47 0.03
N ARG A 288 -15.57 1.22 -0.39
CA ARG A 288 -16.59 0.18 -0.69
C ARG A 288 -17.64 0.64 -1.70
N HIS A 289 -17.25 1.50 -2.64
CA HIS A 289 -18.13 2.10 -3.65
C HIS A 289 -19.39 2.79 -3.06
N ASN A 290 -19.29 3.29 -1.82
CA ASN A 290 -20.41 3.92 -1.12
C ASN A 290 -20.34 5.46 -1.25
N PRO A 291 -21.34 6.11 -1.87
CA PRO A 291 -21.34 7.57 -2.09
C PRO A 291 -21.45 8.37 -0.78
N LEU A 292 -22.10 7.86 0.26
CA LEU A 292 -22.17 8.55 1.56
C LEU A 292 -20.81 8.52 2.27
N VAL A 293 -20.08 7.39 2.18
CA VAL A 293 -18.71 7.29 2.69
C VAL A 293 -17.79 8.21 1.91
N LEU A 294 -17.97 8.33 0.58
CA LEU A 294 -17.24 9.31 -0.24
C LEU A 294 -17.50 10.75 0.21
N ALA A 295 -18.76 11.13 0.39
CA ALA A 295 -19.13 12.49 0.86
C ALA A 295 -18.50 12.78 2.23
N GLY A 296 -18.60 11.83 3.18
CA GLY A 296 -17.93 11.94 4.49
C GLY A 296 -16.42 12.05 4.39
N THR A 297 -15.79 11.30 3.46
CA THR A 297 -14.34 11.36 3.22
C THR A 297 -13.94 12.71 2.65
N VAL A 298 -14.68 13.25 1.68
CA VAL A 298 -14.44 14.60 1.11
C VAL A 298 -14.55 15.66 2.20
N ALA A 299 -15.63 15.64 3.00
CA ALA A 299 -15.82 16.59 4.10
C ALA A 299 -14.69 16.45 5.16
N GLY A 300 -14.32 15.22 5.51
CA GLY A 300 -13.23 14.94 6.47
C GLY A 300 -11.87 15.42 5.96
N LEU A 301 -11.53 15.16 4.69
CA LEU A 301 -10.29 15.65 4.09
C LEU A 301 -10.27 17.19 4.02
N ALA A 302 -11.39 17.80 3.67
CA ALA A 302 -11.49 19.26 3.65
C ALA A 302 -11.29 19.85 5.04
N LEU A 303 -11.98 19.33 6.06
CA LEU A 303 -11.85 19.79 7.46
C LEU A 303 -10.41 19.63 7.98
N VAL A 304 -9.82 18.46 7.74
CA VAL A 304 -8.50 18.12 8.32
C VAL A 304 -7.37 18.82 7.57
N TYR A 305 -7.40 18.87 6.24
CA TYR A 305 -6.25 19.32 5.45
C TYR A 305 -6.41 20.71 4.83
N LEU A 306 -7.63 21.11 4.42
CA LEU A 306 -7.82 22.37 3.70
C LEU A 306 -8.21 23.53 4.64
N VAL A 307 -9.00 23.26 5.67
CA VAL A 307 -9.39 24.27 6.66
C VAL A 307 -8.18 24.95 7.33
N PRO A 308 -7.12 24.26 7.78
CA PRO A 308 -6.00 24.92 8.46
C PRO A 308 -5.38 26.09 7.69
N PRO A 309 -4.90 25.94 6.45
CA PRO A 309 -4.35 27.08 5.70
C PRO A 309 -5.41 28.11 5.32
N LEU A 310 -6.65 27.67 5.00
CA LEU A 310 -7.73 28.60 4.67
C LEU A 310 -8.12 29.48 5.87
N ALA A 311 -8.13 28.90 7.08
CA ALA A 311 -8.43 29.64 8.31
C ALA A 311 -7.37 30.71 8.61
N VAL A 312 -6.09 30.45 8.32
CA VAL A 312 -5.04 31.46 8.43
C VAL A 312 -5.31 32.62 7.48
N VAL A 313 -5.60 32.35 6.21
CA VAL A 313 -5.82 33.38 5.19
C VAL A 313 -7.10 34.18 5.47
N VAL A 314 -8.22 33.48 5.69
CA VAL A 314 -9.55 34.12 5.90
C VAL A 314 -9.58 34.85 7.23
N GLY A 315 -9.03 34.25 8.30
CA GLY A 315 -8.95 34.86 9.63
C GLY A 315 -8.12 36.15 9.62
N ALA A 316 -6.97 36.13 8.93
CA ALA A 316 -6.14 37.32 8.76
C ALA A 316 -6.88 38.43 7.95
N ALA A 317 -7.52 38.04 6.86
CA ALA A 317 -8.25 38.99 6.01
C ALA A 317 -9.49 39.62 6.67
N ARG A 318 -10.12 38.91 7.63
CA ARG A 318 -11.30 39.39 8.38
C ARG A 318 -10.97 39.95 9.76
N GLY A 319 -9.69 39.96 10.17
CA GLY A 319 -9.30 40.36 11.52
C GLY A 319 -9.72 39.36 12.62
N GLU A 320 -10.11 38.13 12.25
CA GLU A 320 -10.50 37.08 13.17
C GLU A 320 -9.23 36.35 13.68
N THR A 321 -8.48 36.99 14.59
CA THR A 321 -7.20 36.50 15.09
C THR A 321 -7.29 35.07 15.68
N ALA A 322 -8.39 34.76 16.38
CA ALA A 322 -8.59 33.43 16.96
C ALA A 322 -8.64 32.35 15.87
N ALA A 323 -9.38 32.57 14.79
CA ALA A 323 -9.46 31.65 13.66
C ALA A 323 -8.08 31.43 13.00
N ALA A 324 -7.34 32.51 12.77
CA ALA A 324 -6.00 32.46 12.18
C ALA A 324 -5.01 31.67 13.07
N LEU A 325 -5.03 31.89 14.39
CA LEU A 325 -4.17 31.17 15.34
C LEU A 325 -4.52 29.70 15.44
N LEU A 326 -5.81 29.34 15.52
CA LEU A 326 -6.25 27.93 15.56
C LEU A 326 -5.91 27.21 14.27
N GLY A 327 -6.15 27.83 13.10
CA GLY A 327 -5.77 27.30 11.80
C GLY A 327 -4.26 27.13 11.67
N GLY A 328 -3.47 28.11 12.10
CA GLY A 328 -2.01 28.05 12.10
C GLY A 328 -1.47 26.92 13.00
N ALA A 329 -2.03 26.76 14.20
CA ALA A 329 -1.68 25.66 15.10
C ALA A 329 -1.99 24.29 14.48
N ALA A 330 -3.17 24.12 13.88
CA ALA A 330 -3.55 22.91 13.16
C ALA A 330 -2.59 22.60 11.99
N TRP A 331 -2.22 23.63 11.23
CA TRP A 331 -1.28 23.50 10.10
C TRP A 331 0.13 23.13 10.57
N LEU A 332 0.60 23.69 11.68
CA LEU A 332 1.88 23.34 12.27
C LEU A 332 1.90 21.89 12.78
N VAL A 333 0.83 21.43 13.45
CA VAL A 333 0.70 20.02 13.87
C VAL A 333 0.72 19.10 12.64
N MET A 334 -0.04 19.44 11.59
CA MET A 334 -0.07 18.73 10.32
C MET A 334 1.32 18.59 9.71
N ALA A 335 2.03 19.69 9.53
CA ALA A 335 3.38 19.71 8.98
C ALA A 335 4.37 18.93 9.87
N GLY A 336 4.26 19.06 11.19
CA GLY A 336 5.09 18.35 12.16
C GLY A 336 4.89 16.82 12.07
N THR A 337 3.64 16.34 11.95
CA THR A 337 3.36 14.91 11.81
C THR A 337 3.81 14.32 10.46
N TYR A 338 3.92 15.14 9.41
CA TYR A 338 4.39 14.70 8.11
C TYR A 338 5.93 14.69 7.98
N ALA A 339 6.63 15.48 8.79
CA ALA A 339 8.09 15.59 8.74
C ALA A 339 8.83 14.25 8.89
N PRO A 340 8.46 13.29 9.77
CA PRO A 340 9.10 11.98 9.83
C PRO A 340 9.03 11.21 8.52
N MET A 341 7.89 11.24 7.82
CA MET A 341 7.73 10.57 6.53
C MET A 341 8.62 11.18 5.45
N LEU A 342 8.74 12.50 5.40
CA LEU A 342 9.69 13.18 4.50
C LEU A 342 11.13 12.77 4.79
N ARG A 343 11.53 12.66 6.06
CA ARG A 343 12.87 12.17 6.44
C ARG A 343 13.10 10.73 6.00
N HIS A 344 12.10 9.85 6.18
CA HIS A 344 12.15 8.45 5.72
C HIS A 344 12.43 8.37 4.21
N TYR A 345 11.78 9.24 3.43
CA TYR A 345 11.99 9.36 1.98
C TYR A 345 13.19 10.25 1.60
N ARG A 346 13.97 10.76 2.58
CA ARG A 346 15.10 11.68 2.36
C ARG A 346 14.71 12.91 1.55
N GLN A 347 13.51 13.44 1.81
CA GLN A 347 12.98 14.63 1.14
C GLN A 347 13.14 15.88 2.02
N PRO A 348 13.27 17.06 1.41
CA PRO A 348 13.42 18.31 2.16
C PRO A 348 12.17 18.63 2.97
N LEU A 349 12.37 19.10 4.22
CA LEU A 349 11.28 19.35 5.16
C LEU A 349 10.39 20.55 4.77
N TRP A 350 10.83 21.43 3.87
CA TRP A 350 9.99 22.52 3.36
C TRP A 350 8.78 22.02 2.55
N LEU A 351 8.74 20.73 2.18
CA LEU A 351 7.55 20.09 1.61
C LEU A 351 6.45 19.84 2.66
N ALA A 352 6.75 19.84 3.94
CA ALA A 352 5.78 19.54 4.99
C ALA A 352 4.58 20.51 5.00
N PRO A 353 4.74 21.83 4.93
CA PRO A 353 3.62 22.75 4.86
C PRO A 353 2.82 22.64 3.54
N LEU A 354 3.31 21.97 2.50
CA LEU A 354 2.57 21.74 1.25
C LEU A 354 1.61 20.51 1.32
N LEU A 355 1.56 19.80 2.44
CA LEU A 355 0.66 18.66 2.61
C LEU A 355 -0.83 18.98 2.32
N PRO A 356 -1.38 20.19 2.64
CA PRO A 356 -2.73 20.56 2.24
C PRO A 356 -2.95 20.51 0.72
N PHE A 357 -2.00 21.00 -0.06
CA PHE A 357 -2.08 20.96 -1.52
C PHE A 357 -2.05 19.50 -2.03
N THR A 358 -1.18 18.67 -1.46
CA THR A 358 -1.13 17.25 -1.81
C THR A 358 -2.44 16.55 -1.43
N ALA A 359 -2.99 16.83 -0.25
CA ALA A 359 -4.28 16.28 0.19
C ALA A 359 -5.43 16.72 -0.73
N PHE A 360 -5.40 17.95 -1.24
CA PHE A 360 -6.36 18.42 -2.24
C PHE A 360 -6.27 17.60 -3.54
N LEU A 361 -5.06 17.30 -4.03
CA LEU A 361 -4.89 16.41 -5.18
C LEU A 361 -5.47 15.02 -4.91
N TYR A 362 -5.22 14.45 -3.72
CA TYR A 362 -5.80 13.15 -3.32
C TYR A 362 -7.32 13.17 -3.24
N LEU A 363 -7.90 14.27 -2.76
CA LEU A 363 -9.35 14.47 -2.77
C LEU A 363 -9.89 14.42 -4.20
N LEU A 364 -9.27 15.17 -5.12
CA LEU A 364 -9.67 15.15 -6.52
C LEU A 364 -9.51 13.76 -7.16
N MET A 365 -8.40 13.07 -6.90
CA MET A 365 -8.17 11.68 -7.36
C MET A 365 -9.23 10.72 -6.82
N THR A 366 -9.68 10.92 -5.56
CA THR A 366 -10.70 10.09 -4.93
C THR A 366 -12.08 10.32 -5.56
N VAL A 367 -12.42 11.57 -5.83
CA VAL A 367 -13.66 11.92 -6.54
C VAL A 367 -13.63 11.40 -7.98
N ASP A 368 -12.50 11.57 -8.69
CA ASP A 368 -12.32 11.04 -10.05
C ASP A 368 -12.47 9.52 -10.08
N SER A 369 -11.92 8.80 -9.08
CA SER A 369 -12.09 7.35 -8.93
C SER A 369 -13.57 6.94 -8.91
N ALA A 370 -14.40 7.70 -8.18
CA ALA A 370 -15.84 7.44 -8.14
C ALA A 370 -16.50 7.75 -9.50
N VAL A 371 -16.14 8.88 -10.14
CA VAL A 371 -16.65 9.24 -11.47
C VAL A 371 -16.29 8.15 -12.50
N GLN A 372 -15.04 7.64 -12.49
CA GLN A 372 -14.62 6.57 -13.39
C GLN A 372 -15.41 5.28 -13.12
N HIS A 373 -15.67 4.94 -11.85
CA HIS A 373 -16.50 3.80 -11.49
C HIS A 373 -17.91 3.90 -12.10
N TYR A 374 -18.60 5.04 -11.93
CA TYR A 374 -19.96 5.24 -12.50
C TYR A 374 -19.98 5.30 -14.03
N ARG A 375 -18.86 5.71 -14.65
CA ARG A 375 -18.69 5.67 -16.12
C ARG A 375 -18.35 4.29 -16.67
N GLY A 376 -18.30 3.24 -15.83
CA GLY A 376 -17.95 1.89 -16.25
C GLY A 376 -16.47 1.67 -16.59
N ARG A 377 -15.61 2.66 -16.26
CA ARG A 377 -14.15 2.62 -16.45
C ARG A 377 -13.44 2.30 -15.14
N GLY A 378 -14.08 1.51 -14.26
CA GLY A 378 -13.60 1.18 -12.92
C GLY A 378 -12.21 0.56 -12.88
N ALA A 379 -11.88 -0.09 -11.75
CA ALA A 379 -10.55 -0.64 -11.53
C ALA A 379 -10.07 -1.50 -12.70
N ALA A 380 -8.90 -1.17 -13.22
CA ALA A 380 -8.23 -1.94 -14.27
C ALA A 380 -6.79 -2.25 -13.81
N TRP A 381 -6.31 -3.45 -14.17
CA TRP A 381 -4.92 -3.83 -13.97
C TRP A 381 -4.29 -4.11 -15.32
N LYS A 382 -3.29 -3.30 -15.69
CA LYS A 382 -2.50 -3.49 -16.92
C LYS A 382 -3.39 -3.73 -18.17
N GLY A 383 -4.41 -2.87 -18.36
CA GLY A 383 -5.31 -2.94 -19.50
C GLY A 383 -6.48 -3.92 -19.38
N ARG A 384 -6.51 -4.80 -18.37
CA ARG A 384 -7.69 -5.63 -18.08
C ARG A 384 -8.64 -4.88 -17.15
N THR A 385 -9.85 -4.61 -17.62
CA THR A 385 -10.94 -4.03 -16.80
C THR A 385 -11.59 -5.12 -15.97
N TYR A 386 -11.77 -4.89 -14.67
CA TYR A 386 -12.50 -5.82 -13.82
C TYR A 386 -14.01 -5.69 -14.05
N ALA A 387 -14.70 -6.82 -14.20
CA ALA A 387 -16.15 -6.84 -14.22
C ALA A 387 -16.72 -6.29 -12.89
N ARG A 388 -17.88 -5.60 -12.96
CA ARG A 388 -18.57 -5.15 -11.74
C ARG A 388 -18.98 -6.39 -10.94
N PRO A 389 -18.80 -6.40 -9.62
CA PRO A 389 -19.26 -7.50 -8.76
C PRO A 389 -20.76 -7.77 -8.88
N ASP A 390 -21.56 -6.76 -9.23
CA ASP A 390 -23.02 -6.81 -9.33
C ASP A 390 -23.54 -7.47 -10.62
N VAL A 391 -22.66 -7.89 -11.53
CA VAL A 391 -23.02 -8.48 -12.84
C VAL A 391 -22.71 -9.98 -12.89
N VAL A 392 -22.17 -10.56 -11.83
CA VAL A 392 -21.97 -12.01 -11.76
C VAL A 392 -23.31 -12.62 -11.33
N PRO A 393 -24.01 -13.41 -12.18
CA PRO A 393 -25.18 -14.16 -11.74
C PRO A 393 -24.75 -15.11 -10.60
N ASP A 394 -25.52 -15.17 -9.53
CA ASP A 394 -25.43 -16.25 -8.54
C ASP A 394 -25.67 -17.56 -9.31
N GLU A 395 -24.61 -18.29 -9.63
CA GLU A 395 -24.74 -19.70 -10.00
C GLU A 395 -25.02 -20.46 -8.70
N GLY A 396 -26.29 -20.85 -8.53
CA GLY A 396 -26.84 -21.62 -7.43
C GLY A 396 -26.21 -23.00 -7.24
#